data_07992403a4b044a530bd00a75ffc3934
#
_entry.id   07992403a4b044a530bd00a75ffc3934
#
_cell.length_a   1.000
_cell.length_b   1.000
_cell.length_c   1.000
_cell.angle_alpha   90.00
_cell.angle_beta   90.00
_cell.angle_gamma   90.00
#
_symmetry.space_group_name_H-M   'P 1'
#
loop_
_entity.id
_entity.type
_entity.pdbx_description
1 polymer ?
#
loop_
_entity_poly.entity_id
_entity_poly.type
_entity_poly.pdbx_seq_one_letter_code
_entity_poly.pdbx_strand_id
1 'polypeptide(L)'
;MPYLLMLCLALAGTSALAETYRWSDSAGKTVISDTPPPGKAKGVVKAGGKAEAGDNTPFATRKAMEAFPVTLYTSAECAGECRQARDLLNGRGVPFTEKMVQSAAEIEELKQVAGDAFVPTIKVGNQRFRGFESGAYDNLLDL
;
A
#
# COMPACT_ATOMS: atom_id res chain seq x y z
N MET A 1 -37.35 -59.41 19.68
CA MET A 1 -37.07 -57.96 19.88
C MET A 1 -35.59 -57.76 19.66
N PRO A 2 -35.12 -57.45 18.46
CA PRO A 2 -33.72 -57.09 18.29
C PRO A 2 -33.59 -55.56 18.38
N TYR A 3 -32.84 -55.10 19.34
CA TYR A 3 -32.40 -53.70 19.43
C TYR A 3 -31.28 -53.45 18.43
N LEU A 4 -31.61 -52.75 17.34
CA LEU A 4 -30.65 -52.28 16.36
C LEU A 4 -29.98 -51.03 16.92
N LEU A 5 -28.81 -51.22 17.48
CA LEU A 5 -27.96 -50.16 18.01
C LEU A 5 -27.29 -49.46 16.80
N MET A 6 -27.90 -48.35 16.38
CA MET A 6 -27.36 -47.51 15.34
C MET A 6 -26.24 -46.64 15.88
N LEU A 7 -24.99 -47.08 15.73
CA LEU A 7 -23.77 -46.40 16.12
C LEU A 7 -23.50 -45.31 15.05
N CYS A 8 -24.01 -44.10 15.29
CA CYS A 8 -23.62 -42.91 14.51
C CYS A 8 -22.20 -42.51 14.90
N LEU A 9 -21.23 -42.94 14.09
CA LEU A 9 -19.85 -42.51 14.20
C LEU A 9 -19.77 -41.09 13.62
N ALA A 10 -19.83 -40.07 14.49
CA ALA A 10 -19.58 -38.69 14.13
C ALA A 10 -18.09 -38.54 13.80
N LEU A 11 -17.76 -38.54 12.50
CA LEU A 11 -16.46 -38.07 12.05
C LEU A 11 -16.41 -36.56 12.25
N ALA A 12 -15.86 -36.12 13.37
CA ALA A 12 -15.42 -34.75 13.57
C ALA A 12 -14.19 -34.54 12.66
N GLY A 13 -14.44 -34.05 11.46
CA GLY A 13 -13.40 -33.58 10.57
C GLY A 13 -12.76 -32.34 11.15
N THR A 14 -11.59 -32.48 11.78
CA THR A 14 -10.75 -31.35 12.14
C THR A 14 -10.20 -30.75 10.84
N SER A 15 -10.75 -29.60 10.44
CA SER A 15 -10.18 -28.81 9.35
C SER A 15 -8.82 -28.29 9.81
N ALA A 16 -7.75 -29.00 9.46
CA ALA A 16 -6.39 -28.51 9.60
C ALA A 16 -6.22 -27.32 8.67
N LEU A 17 -6.20 -26.11 9.19
CA LEU A 17 -5.81 -24.93 8.46
C LEU A 17 -4.31 -25.08 8.17
N ALA A 18 -4.00 -25.45 6.93
CA ALA A 18 -2.62 -25.51 6.45
C ALA A 18 -2.08 -24.06 6.38
N GLU A 19 -1.17 -23.72 7.28
CA GLU A 19 -0.48 -22.43 7.26
C GLU A 19 0.61 -22.48 6.19
N THR A 20 0.54 -21.61 5.19
CA THR A 20 1.56 -21.50 4.14
C THR A 20 2.50 -20.34 4.46
N TYR A 21 3.79 -20.60 4.42
CA TYR A 21 4.84 -19.61 4.64
C TYR A 21 5.54 -19.27 3.32
N ARG A 22 5.86 -18.01 3.15
CA ARG A 22 6.63 -17.51 2.00
C ARG A 22 7.83 -16.72 2.53
N TRP A 23 9.04 -17.08 2.06
CA TRP A 23 10.27 -16.36 2.41
C TRP A 23 11.27 -16.39 1.25
N SER A 24 12.33 -15.59 1.36
CA SER A 24 13.45 -15.64 0.44
C SER A 24 14.62 -16.39 1.07
N ASP A 25 15.20 -17.32 0.35
CA ASP A 25 16.42 -18.01 0.75
C ASP A 25 17.66 -17.12 0.65
N SER A 26 18.82 -17.62 1.07
CA SER A 26 20.09 -16.90 1.02
C SER A 26 20.56 -16.55 -0.40
N ALA A 27 19.99 -17.18 -1.42
CA ALA A 27 20.27 -16.92 -2.83
C ALA A 27 19.24 -15.92 -3.45
N GLY A 28 18.32 -15.40 -2.65
CA GLY A 28 17.28 -14.47 -3.10
C GLY A 28 16.10 -15.13 -3.80
N LYS A 29 16.02 -16.46 -3.79
CA LYS A 29 14.91 -17.21 -4.40
C LYS A 29 13.73 -17.28 -3.45
N THR A 30 12.53 -17.02 -3.95
CA THR A 30 11.30 -17.17 -3.17
C THR A 30 10.96 -18.64 -2.97
N VAL A 31 10.83 -19.05 -1.72
CA VAL A 31 10.38 -20.37 -1.30
C VAL A 31 8.99 -20.26 -0.70
N ILE A 32 8.09 -21.16 -1.08
CA ILE A 32 6.75 -21.29 -0.52
C ILE A 32 6.65 -22.69 0.09
N SER A 33 6.30 -22.78 1.37
CA SER A 33 6.19 -24.05 2.09
C SER A 33 5.12 -23.95 3.18
N ASP A 34 4.55 -25.08 3.53
CA ASP A 34 3.66 -25.26 4.67
C ASP A 34 4.42 -25.53 5.99
N THR A 35 5.75 -25.54 5.95
CA THR A 35 6.62 -25.65 7.11
C THR A 35 7.27 -24.31 7.44
N PRO A 36 7.42 -23.94 8.72
CA PRO A 36 8.13 -22.71 9.11
C PRO A 36 9.56 -22.68 8.58
N PRO A 37 10.06 -21.53 8.13
CA PRO A 37 11.42 -21.43 7.64
C PRO A 37 12.45 -21.67 8.72
N PRO A 38 13.63 -22.19 8.38
CA PRO A 38 14.74 -22.29 9.32
C PRO A 38 15.14 -20.88 9.81
N GLY A 39 15.43 -20.72 11.08
CA GLY A 39 15.53 -19.48 11.87
C GLY A 39 16.46 -18.34 11.41
N LYS A 40 16.85 -18.29 10.14
CA LYS A 40 17.65 -17.21 9.51
C LYS A 40 17.06 -16.68 8.21
N ALA A 41 15.83 -17.07 7.86
CA ALA A 41 15.19 -16.58 6.63
C ALA A 41 14.76 -15.12 6.78
N LYS A 42 15.09 -14.28 5.78
CA LYS A 42 14.64 -12.88 5.74
C LYS A 42 13.29 -12.77 5.02
N GLY A 43 12.43 -11.89 5.51
CA GLY A 43 11.18 -11.58 4.82
C GLY A 43 10.12 -12.67 4.90
N VAL A 44 10.01 -13.37 6.03
CA VAL A 44 8.99 -14.40 6.23
C VAL A 44 7.60 -13.77 6.32
N VAL A 45 6.71 -14.13 5.39
CA VAL A 45 5.30 -13.72 5.39
C VAL A 45 4.43 -14.97 5.55
N LYS A 46 3.55 -14.97 6.54
CA LYS A 46 2.52 -15.99 6.71
C LYS A 46 1.43 -15.73 5.66
N ALA A 47 1.26 -16.63 4.71
CA ALA A 47 0.18 -16.55 3.74
C ALA A 47 -1.13 -16.96 4.44
N GLY A 48 -2.00 -15.96 4.69
CA GLY A 48 -3.30 -16.17 5.36
C GLY A 48 -3.51 -15.35 6.63
N GLY A 49 -2.48 -14.68 7.14
CA GLY A 49 -2.62 -13.65 8.16
C GLY A 49 -3.05 -12.32 7.53
N LYS A 50 -3.94 -11.59 8.19
CA LYS A 50 -4.24 -10.20 7.90
C LYS A 50 -2.90 -9.47 7.72
N ALA A 51 -2.62 -8.97 6.51
CA ALA A 51 -1.37 -8.31 6.20
C ALA A 51 -1.18 -7.14 7.16
N GLU A 52 -0.30 -7.28 8.12
CA GLU A 52 0.34 -6.10 8.69
C GLU A 52 1.11 -5.44 7.55
N ALA A 53 0.94 -4.15 7.42
CA ALA A 53 1.43 -3.27 6.37
C ALA A 53 2.90 -3.50 5.98
N GLY A 54 3.18 -4.64 5.41
CA GLY A 54 4.33 -4.96 4.60
C GLY A 54 3.86 -4.81 3.17
N ASP A 55 4.32 -3.80 2.55
CA ASP A 55 4.22 -3.39 1.17
C ASP A 55 3.69 -4.49 0.20
N ASN A 56 2.37 -4.72 0.23
CA ASN A 56 1.67 -5.58 -0.72
C ASN A 56 1.48 -4.92 -2.09
N THR A 57 2.19 -3.82 -2.32
CA THR A 57 2.16 -3.11 -3.59
C THR A 57 2.69 -4.02 -4.69
N PRO A 58 1.96 -4.24 -5.77
CA PRO A 58 2.45 -5.00 -6.91
C PRO A 58 3.81 -4.51 -7.39
N PHE A 59 4.67 -5.40 -7.85
CA PHE A 59 6.03 -5.05 -8.29
C PHE A 59 6.04 -3.93 -9.33
N ALA A 60 5.10 -3.95 -10.27
CA ALA A 60 4.96 -2.91 -11.29
C ALA A 60 4.66 -1.53 -10.67
N THR A 61 3.75 -1.49 -9.70
CA THR A 61 3.40 -0.26 -8.98
C THR A 61 4.58 0.26 -8.18
N ARG A 62 5.32 -0.61 -7.50
CA ARG A 62 6.53 -0.25 -6.76
C ARG A 62 7.59 0.37 -7.67
N LYS A 63 7.82 -0.24 -8.82
CA LYS A 63 8.77 0.28 -9.81
C LYS A 63 8.33 1.63 -10.40
N ALA A 64 7.04 1.80 -10.61
CA ALA A 64 6.48 3.09 -11.04
C ALA A 64 6.66 4.17 -9.96
N MET A 65 6.46 3.84 -8.69
CA MET A 65 6.70 4.76 -7.56
C MET A 65 8.17 5.17 -7.42
N GLU A 66 9.09 4.26 -7.67
CA GLU A 66 10.54 4.56 -7.66
C GLU A 66 10.93 5.49 -8.81
N ALA A 67 10.33 5.29 -9.99
CA ALA A 67 10.59 6.10 -11.18
C ALA A 67 9.87 7.46 -11.13
N PHE A 68 8.63 7.48 -10.62
CA PHE A 68 7.75 8.65 -10.57
C PHE A 68 7.13 8.79 -9.17
N PRO A 69 7.91 9.19 -8.16
CA PRO A 69 7.38 9.37 -6.82
C PRO A 69 6.30 10.44 -6.80
N VAL A 70 5.18 10.14 -6.13
CA VAL A 70 4.05 11.05 -5.98
C VAL A 70 4.11 11.70 -4.59
N THR A 71 4.14 13.02 -4.56
CA THR A 71 4.08 13.81 -3.33
C THR A 71 2.92 14.78 -3.39
N LEU A 72 2.07 14.77 -2.38
CA LEU A 72 0.96 15.69 -2.22
C LEU A 72 1.27 16.67 -1.08
N TYR A 73 1.35 17.95 -1.39
CA TYR A 73 1.50 19.01 -0.40
C TYR A 73 0.12 19.52 0.02
N THR A 74 -0.13 19.51 1.31
CA THR A 74 -1.41 19.91 1.91
C THR A 74 -1.19 20.86 3.07
N SER A 75 -2.26 21.44 3.61
CA SER A 75 -2.23 22.19 4.87
C SER A 75 -3.48 21.88 5.70
N ALA A 76 -3.45 22.26 6.98
CA ALA A 76 -4.61 22.11 7.86
C ALA A 76 -5.81 22.93 7.38
N GLU A 77 -5.56 24.06 6.73
CA GLU A 77 -6.58 24.98 6.23
C GLU A 77 -7.19 24.53 4.89
N CYS A 78 -6.52 23.65 4.17
CA CYS A 78 -6.96 23.13 2.88
C CYS A 78 -7.87 21.91 3.05
N ALA A 79 -9.07 22.09 3.64
CA ALA A 79 -9.92 20.95 3.96
C ALA A 79 -10.63 20.33 2.74
N GLY A 80 -11.12 21.15 1.81
CA GLY A 80 -11.94 20.70 0.67
C GLY A 80 -11.13 20.08 -0.45
N GLU A 81 -10.31 20.89 -1.11
CA GLU A 81 -9.52 20.46 -2.28
C GLU A 81 -8.44 19.41 -1.91
N CYS A 82 -7.80 19.56 -0.75
CA CYS A 82 -6.85 18.56 -0.28
C CYS A 82 -7.50 17.22 0.00
N ARG A 83 -8.74 17.19 0.48
CA ARG A 83 -9.51 15.94 0.62
C ARG A 83 -9.78 15.31 -0.74
N GLN A 84 -10.27 16.09 -1.70
CA GLN A 84 -10.56 15.61 -3.05
C GLN A 84 -9.30 15.03 -3.72
N ALA A 85 -8.14 15.68 -3.52
CA ALA A 85 -6.86 15.18 -4.01
C ALA A 85 -6.50 13.81 -3.40
N ARG A 86 -6.64 13.68 -2.06
CA ARG A 86 -6.40 12.39 -1.38
C ARG A 86 -7.37 11.31 -1.86
N ASP A 87 -8.64 11.65 -1.97
CA ASP A 87 -9.69 10.69 -2.36
C ASP A 87 -9.46 10.18 -3.78
N LEU A 88 -9.04 11.04 -4.71
CA LEU A 88 -8.68 10.64 -6.06
C LEU A 88 -7.47 9.71 -6.07
N LEU A 89 -6.39 10.06 -5.38
CA LEU A 89 -5.17 9.24 -5.32
C LEU A 89 -5.44 7.87 -4.69
N ASN A 90 -6.21 7.84 -3.59
CA ASN A 90 -6.61 6.60 -2.93
C ASN A 90 -7.56 5.77 -3.81
N GLY A 91 -8.52 6.41 -4.46
CA GLY A 91 -9.48 5.75 -5.35
C GLY A 91 -8.80 5.10 -6.57
N ARG A 92 -7.72 5.67 -7.06
CA ARG A 92 -6.88 5.09 -8.12
C ARG A 92 -5.85 4.08 -7.60
N GLY A 93 -5.73 3.91 -6.28
CA GLY A 93 -4.72 3.04 -5.68
C GLY A 93 -3.29 3.52 -5.92
N VAL A 94 -3.10 4.84 -6.09
CA VAL A 94 -1.77 5.45 -6.28
C VAL A 94 -1.15 5.71 -4.93
N PRO A 95 -0.03 5.07 -4.60
CA PRO A 95 0.70 5.37 -3.37
C PRO A 95 1.35 6.75 -3.48
N PHE A 96 1.21 7.55 -2.44
CA PHE A 96 1.77 8.90 -2.38
C PHE A 96 2.28 9.24 -0.99
N THR A 97 3.23 10.17 -0.94
CA THR A 97 3.68 10.79 0.32
C THR A 97 2.94 12.10 0.50
N GLU A 98 2.23 12.24 1.61
CA GLU A 98 1.62 13.51 1.97
C GLU A 98 2.57 14.33 2.84
N LYS A 99 2.80 15.58 2.46
CA LYS A 99 3.54 16.56 3.23
C LYS A 99 2.61 17.67 3.66
N MET A 100 2.34 17.75 4.95
CA MET A 100 1.54 18.81 5.52
C MET A 100 2.44 20.02 5.79
N VAL A 101 2.15 21.12 5.11
CA VAL A 101 2.91 22.38 5.20
C VAL A 101 2.41 23.18 6.40
N GLN A 102 3.23 23.30 7.43
CA GLN A 102 2.91 24.00 8.69
C GLN A 102 3.98 24.99 9.11
N SER A 103 5.22 24.74 8.75
CA SER A 103 6.37 25.56 9.15
C SER A 103 6.90 26.44 8.00
N ALA A 104 7.63 27.48 8.34
CA ALA A 104 8.28 28.34 7.35
C ALA A 104 9.25 27.57 6.45
N ALA A 105 9.94 26.56 6.99
CA ALA A 105 10.86 25.73 6.22
C ALA A 105 10.11 24.87 5.17
N GLU A 106 8.95 24.31 5.52
CA GLU A 106 8.11 23.55 4.59
C GLU A 106 7.46 24.45 3.53
N ILE A 107 7.11 25.66 3.90
CA ILE A 107 6.63 26.68 2.95
C ILE A 107 7.72 27.03 1.92
N GLU A 108 8.95 27.22 2.35
CA GLU A 108 10.08 27.47 1.45
C GLU A 108 10.39 26.24 0.57
N GLU A 109 10.33 25.02 1.13
CA GLU A 109 10.45 23.79 0.33
C GLU A 109 9.38 23.75 -0.77
N LEU A 110 8.13 24.02 -0.41
CA LEU A 110 7.03 24.04 -1.37
C LEU A 110 7.23 25.08 -2.48
N LYS A 111 7.70 26.29 -2.13
CA LYS A 111 8.04 27.33 -3.11
C LYS A 111 9.14 26.90 -4.07
N GLN A 112 10.17 26.20 -3.58
CA GLN A 112 11.23 25.67 -4.42
C GLN A 112 10.71 24.58 -5.39
N VAL A 113 9.80 23.75 -4.92
CA VAL A 113 9.21 22.67 -5.72
C VAL A 113 8.16 23.17 -6.70
N ALA A 114 7.26 24.05 -6.26
CA ALA A 114 6.07 24.47 -7.00
C ALA A 114 6.18 25.87 -7.63
N GLY A 115 7.13 26.66 -7.17
CA GLY A 115 7.30 28.07 -7.56
C GLY A 115 6.56 29.05 -6.64
N ASP A 116 5.60 28.56 -5.85
CA ASP A 116 4.90 29.32 -4.82
C ASP A 116 4.37 28.41 -3.69
N ALA A 117 3.81 29.03 -2.64
CA ALA A 117 3.28 28.30 -1.48
C ALA A 117 1.78 28.00 -1.64
N PHE A 118 1.38 27.34 -2.71
CA PHE A 118 -0.01 26.99 -2.96
C PHE A 118 -0.30 25.52 -2.58
N VAL A 119 -1.42 25.28 -1.91
CA VAL A 119 -1.89 23.93 -1.55
C VAL A 119 -3.35 23.74 -1.98
N PRO A 120 -3.76 22.55 -2.43
CA PRO A 120 -2.91 21.39 -2.65
C PRO A 120 -1.98 21.57 -3.84
N THR A 121 -0.77 21.02 -3.74
CA THR A 121 0.12 20.86 -4.88
C THR A 121 0.53 19.40 -4.97
N ILE A 122 0.38 18.79 -6.13
CA ILE A 122 0.86 17.45 -6.42
C ILE A 122 2.14 17.52 -7.24
N LYS A 123 3.09 16.65 -6.91
CA LYS A 123 4.30 16.42 -7.68
C LYS A 123 4.38 14.95 -8.06
N VAL A 124 4.56 14.67 -9.33
CA VAL A 124 4.75 13.31 -9.88
C VAL A 124 6.06 13.30 -10.65
N GLY A 125 7.07 12.64 -10.09
CA GLY A 125 8.43 12.71 -10.64
C GLY A 125 8.92 14.15 -10.74
N ASN A 126 9.12 14.65 -11.96
CA ASN A 126 9.55 16.03 -12.24
C ASN A 126 8.39 16.97 -12.62
N GLN A 127 7.19 16.45 -12.74
CA GLN A 127 6.01 17.23 -13.05
C GLN A 127 5.27 17.66 -11.78
N ARG A 128 4.55 18.77 -11.86
CA ARG A 128 3.78 19.32 -10.75
C ARG A 128 2.51 20.02 -11.25
N PHE A 129 1.49 20.01 -10.40
CA PHE A 129 0.25 20.74 -10.64
C PHE A 129 -0.21 21.40 -9.35
N ARG A 130 -0.65 22.65 -9.43
CA ARG A 130 -1.16 23.44 -8.30
C ARG A 130 -2.67 23.42 -8.29
N GLY A 131 -3.25 23.31 -7.10
CA GLY A 131 -4.68 23.17 -6.92
C GLY A 131 -5.15 21.75 -7.13
N PHE A 132 -6.44 21.57 -7.18
CA PHE A 132 -7.09 20.31 -7.48
C PHE A 132 -7.97 20.42 -8.72
N GLU A 133 -7.66 19.59 -9.71
CA GLU A 133 -8.52 19.36 -10.86
C GLU A 133 -8.33 17.92 -11.29
N SER A 134 -9.42 17.14 -11.31
CA SER A 134 -9.35 15.69 -11.50
C SER A 134 -8.71 15.29 -12.84
N GLY A 135 -9.05 15.98 -13.94
CA GLY A 135 -8.48 15.70 -15.24
C GLY A 135 -6.97 15.99 -15.32
N ALA A 136 -6.50 17.04 -14.66
CA ALA A 136 -5.06 17.34 -14.57
C ALA A 136 -4.31 16.29 -13.75
N TYR A 137 -4.90 15.81 -12.64
CA TYR A 137 -4.33 14.73 -11.85
C TYR A 137 -4.29 13.43 -12.65
N ASP A 138 -5.36 13.09 -13.37
CA ASP A 138 -5.41 11.91 -14.22
C ASP A 138 -4.30 11.95 -15.27
N ASN A 139 -4.14 13.06 -15.96
CA ASN A 139 -3.09 13.25 -16.96
C ASN A 139 -1.67 13.13 -16.38
N LEU A 140 -1.45 13.61 -15.16
CA LEU A 140 -0.17 13.48 -14.48
C LEU A 140 0.14 12.04 -14.02
N LEU A 141 -0.88 11.25 -13.73
CA LEU A 141 -0.75 9.89 -13.22
C LEU A 141 -0.72 8.84 -14.34
N ASP A 142 -1.15 9.20 -15.55
CA ASP A 142 -1.20 8.31 -16.72
C ASP A 142 0.09 8.36 -17.57
N LEU A 143 1.21 8.83 -17.01
CA LEU A 143 2.52 8.91 -17.68
C LEU A 143 3.19 7.54 -17.82
#